data_6490ac9030c77f51616b18aa8bf0e975
#
_entry.id   6490ac9030c77f51616b18aa8bf0e975
#
_cell.length_a   1.000
_cell.length_b   1.000
_cell.length_c   1.000
_cell.angle_alpha   90.00
_cell.angle_beta   90.00
_cell.angle_gamma   90.00
#
_symmetry.space_group_name_H-M   'P 1'
#
loop_
_entity.id
_entity.type
_entity.pdbx_description
1 polymer ?
#
loop_
_entity_poly.entity_id
_entity_poly.type
_entity_poly.pdbx_seq_one_letter_code
_entity_poly.pdbx_strand_id
1 'polypeptide(L)'
;MVEIIIVMENINLNEILDRQEQEKKLINYLNYFQENKHDLLTKRGIYIYGNTGVGKTSFVYDILKKKDYDIIHFDAGDVRNKSAIDKITKHNMSDKNIMNLFYKKSKKIAIVMDEIDGMNSGDKGGINSLIKLMRPKKTRRQKKEDITLNPLICIGNYHVDKKIKEIKKNIDCIEIKNPTRIQTHNILRKLLNKENVGEMLIDYVSGDLRKLKFVYEIYNLNDSILKNTPIDNLFQGVDYNDDTKIITKKLLNTHYSIEEHFKLMNDTNRTSVALLFHENIIDVISDDNKHESIDFYLKILENICFSDFIDRITFQKQIWIFNEMSSLIKTLYNNHLYHTEYKHKQPYITDNVRFTKVLTKYSTEYNNSVFMQDMCQTFNMGRKDLLCYFYNLRQNHSIEDIIEMFEKKGKINKLETIRMYRFIDSCY
;
A
#
# COMPACT_ATOMS: atom_id res chain seq x y z
N MET A 1 24.89 1.07 16.82
CA MET A 1 23.46 0.64 16.77
C MET A 1 22.82 0.63 18.17
N VAL A 2 23.47 0.08 19.19
CA VAL A 2 22.94 0.03 20.58
C VAL A 2 22.84 1.44 21.20
N GLU A 3 23.82 2.31 21.00
CA GLU A 3 23.81 3.69 21.55
C GLU A 3 22.67 4.57 21.00
N ILE A 4 22.29 4.41 19.74
CA ILE A 4 21.19 5.17 19.13
C ILE A 4 19.85 4.78 19.73
N ILE A 5 19.66 3.48 19.95
CA ILE A 5 18.46 2.95 20.60
C ILE A 5 18.36 3.48 22.02
N ILE A 6 19.46 3.51 22.77
CA ILE A 6 19.53 4.02 24.13
C ILE A 6 19.24 5.54 24.18
N VAL A 7 19.78 6.32 23.25
CA VAL A 7 19.52 7.77 23.21
C VAL A 7 18.07 8.07 22.80
N MET A 8 17.52 7.30 21.86
CA MET A 8 16.10 7.44 21.47
C MET A 8 15.14 6.93 22.54
N GLU A 9 15.51 5.89 23.31
CA GLU A 9 14.73 5.40 24.46
C GLU A 9 14.71 6.42 25.62
N ASN A 10 15.76 7.23 25.78
CA ASN A 10 15.82 8.30 26.79
C ASN A 10 15.00 9.54 26.41
N ILE A 11 14.65 9.73 25.14
CA ILE A 11 13.80 10.84 24.69
C ILE A 11 12.34 10.37 24.71
N ASN A 12 11.54 10.93 25.62
CA ASN A 12 10.10 10.65 25.64
C ASN A 12 9.41 11.28 24.42
N LEU A 13 9.43 10.59 23.28
CA LEU A 13 8.86 11.06 22.01
C LEU A 13 7.37 11.35 22.13
N ASN A 14 6.64 10.58 22.93
CA ASN A 14 5.20 10.75 23.08
C ASN A 14 4.83 12.06 23.80
N GLU A 15 5.70 12.54 24.68
CA GLU A 15 5.53 13.83 25.35
C GLU A 15 5.81 14.99 24.40
N ILE A 16 6.91 14.93 23.60
CA ILE A 16 7.27 16.00 22.66
C ILE A 16 6.26 16.11 21.52
N LEU A 17 5.66 14.98 21.12
CA LEU A 17 4.66 14.89 20.06
C LEU A 17 3.23 15.15 20.55
N ASP A 18 3.04 15.53 21.82
CA ASP A 18 1.74 15.83 22.44
C ASP A 18 0.72 14.68 22.26
N ARG A 19 1.16 13.42 22.41
CA ARG A 19 0.33 12.21 22.22
C ARG A 19 -0.35 11.74 23.51
N GLN A 20 -0.43 12.55 24.52
CA GLN A 20 -0.97 12.18 25.82
C GLN A 20 -2.44 11.75 25.76
N GLU A 21 -3.25 12.38 24.88
CA GLU A 21 -4.65 12.01 24.70
C GLU A 21 -4.77 10.62 24.07
N GLN A 22 -3.96 10.33 23.04
CA GLN A 22 -3.91 9.04 22.37
C GLN A 22 -3.40 7.96 23.30
N GLU A 23 -2.38 8.25 24.12
CA GLU A 23 -1.86 7.35 25.15
C GLU A 23 -2.95 7.01 26.17
N LYS A 24 -3.69 8.00 26.69
CA LYS A 24 -4.81 7.78 27.59
C LYS A 24 -5.91 6.91 26.97
N LYS A 25 -6.25 7.13 25.70
CA LYS A 25 -7.26 6.31 24.99
C LYS A 25 -6.84 4.85 24.89
N LEU A 26 -5.56 4.58 24.56
CA LEU A 26 -5.04 3.22 24.46
C LEU A 26 -4.97 2.54 25.84
N ILE A 27 -4.52 3.25 26.87
CA ILE A 27 -4.48 2.75 28.25
C ILE A 27 -5.88 2.42 28.76
N ASN A 28 -6.85 3.29 28.54
CA ASN A 28 -8.25 3.07 28.95
C ASN A 28 -8.83 1.85 28.23
N TYR A 29 -8.54 1.68 26.94
CA TYR A 29 -8.94 0.47 26.22
C TYR A 29 -8.34 -0.79 26.83
N LEU A 30 -7.03 -0.80 27.12
CA LEU A 30 -6.35 -1.96 27.70
C LEU A 30 -6.90 -2.31 29.09
N ASN A 31 -7.17 -1.32 29.92
CA ASN A 31 -7.76 -1.52 31.25
C ASN A 31 -9.18 -2.08 31.14
N TYR A 32 -10.04 -1.44 30.33
CA TYR A 32 -11.40 -1.90 30.07
C TYR A 32 -11.44 -3.33 29.53
N PHE A 33 -10.55 -3.65 28.58
CA PHE A 33 -10.46 -4.99 28.04
C PHE A 33 -10.09 -6.03 29.10
N GLN A 34 -9.16 -5.72 30.01
CA GLN A 34 -8.75 -6.64 31.08
C GLN A 34 -9.88 -6.94 32.08
N GLU A 35 -10.70 -5.95 32.38
CA GLU A 35 -11.84 -6.11 33.27
C GLU A 35 -12.96 -6.94 32.63
N ASN A 36 -13.17 -6.77 31.32
CA ASN A 36 -14.31 -7.35 30.58
C ASN A 36 -13.89 -8.41 29.54
N LYS A 37 -12.70 -9.05 29.65
CA LYS A 37 -12.19 -9.98 28.65
C LYS A 37 -13.06 -11.22 28.40
N HIS A 38 -13.89 -11.62 29.37
CA HIS A 38 -14.81 -12.74 29.26
C HIS A 38 -16.18 -12.35 28.71
N ASP A 39 -16.54 -11.06 28.69
CA ASP A 39 -17.79 -10.60 28.12
C ASP A 39 -17.76 -10.67 26.59
N LEU A 40 -18.80 -11.24 25.99
CA LEU A 40 -18.94 -11.40 24.54
C LEU A 40 -19.23 -10.08 23.82
N LEU A 41 -19.71 -9.06 24.54
CA LEU A 41 -20.00 -7.74 23.98
C LEU A 41 -18.78 -6.81 23.94
N THR A 42 -17.68 -7.18 24.59
CA THR A 42 -16.45 -6.40 24.61
C THR A 42 -15.81 -6.34 23.22
N LYS A 43 -15.40 -5.15 22.80
CA LYS A 43 -14.55 -4.93 21.62
C LYS A 43 -13.15 -5.46 21.92
N ARG A 44 -12.70 -6.44 21.15
CA ARG A 44 -11.43 -7.14 21.40
C ARG A 44 -10.27 -6.59 20.59
N GLY A 45 -10.50 -5.54 19.81
CA GLY A 45 -9.50 -4.90 19.02
C GLY A 45 -9.57 -3.38 19.08
N ILE A 46 -8.43 -2.74 18.81
CA ILE A 46 -8.30 -1.31 18.60
C ILE A 46 -7.47 -1.06 17.32
N TYR A 47 -7.85 -0.04 16.55
CA TYR A 47 -7.17 0.30 15.30
C TYR A 47 -6.43 1.63 15.43
N ILE A 48 -5.12 1.59 15.21
CA ILE A 48 -4.24 2.76 15.24
C ILE A 48 -3.79 3.07 13.81
N TYR A 49 -4.05 4.30 13.35
CA TYR A 49 -3.75 4.67 11.98
C TYR A 49 -3.12 6.06 11.89
N GLY A 50 -2.42 6.31 10.79
CA GLY A 50 -1.73 7.57 10.50
C GLY A 50 -0.82 7.40 9.30
N ASN A 51 -0.11 8.46 8.90
CA ASN A 51 0.85 8.38 7.79
C ASN A 51 2.01 7.42 8.10
N THR A 52 2.71 7.01 7.04
CA THR A 52 3.96 6.25 7.18
C THR A 52 5.01 7.10 7.90
N GLY A 53 5.86 6.45 8.72
CA GLY A 53 6.96 7.15 9.40
C GLY A 53 6.61 8.00 10.62
N VAL A 54 5.32 8.13 11.00
CA VAL A 54 4.93 8.93 12.19
C VAL A 54 5.19 8.23 13.53
N GLY A 55 5.72 7.01 13.53
CA GLY A 55 6.06 6.27 14.76
C GLY A 55 4.88 5.56 15.42
N LYS A 56 3.91 5.03 14.64
CA LYS A 56 2.75 4.27 15.16
C LYS A 56 3.17 3.04 15.95
N THR A 57 4.04 2.22 15.38
CA THR A 57 4.53 0.98 16.00
C THR A 57 5.28 1.26 17.28
N SER A 58 6.21 2.24 17.28
CA SER A 58 6.93 2.65 18.48
C SER A 58 6.00 3.15 19.59
N PHE A 59 4.99 3.97 19.24
CA PHE A 59 3.97 4.43 20.18
C PHE A 59 3.26 3.27 20.89
N VAL A 60 2.86 2.25 20.14
CA VAL A 60 2.18 1.05 20.70
C VAL A 60 3.12 0.29 21.61
N TYR A 61 4.35 0.05 21.17
CA TYR A 61 5.36 -0.67 21.95
C TYR A 61 5.67 0.00 23.27
N ASP A 62 5.87 1.32 23.27
CA ASP A 62 6.18 2.10 24.48
C ASP A 62 5.07 1.96 25.52
N ILE A 63 3.81 2.03 25.11
CA ILE A 63 2.68 1.92 26.01
C ILE A 63 2.52 0.49 26.55
N LEU A 64 2.68 -0.51 25.68
CA LEU A 64 2.60 -1.91 26.09
C LEU A 64 3.75 -2.30 27.05
N LYS A 65 4.96 -1.81 26.82
CA LYS A 65 6.10 -1.98 27.73
C LYS A 65 5.84 -1.31 29.07
N LYS A 66 5.34 -0.05 29.09
CA LYS A 66 4.96 0.66 30.32
C LYS A 66 3.88 -0.06 31.14
N LYS A 67 3.02 -0.87 30.49
CA LYS A 67 1.95 -1.64 31.13
C LYS A 67 2.31 -3.10 31.37
N ASP A 68 3.57 -3.49 31.24
CA ASP A 68 4.07 -4.85 31.46
C ASP A 68 3.38 -5.92 30.61
N TYR A 69 3.10 -5.62 29.32
CA TYR A 69 2.63 -6.61 28.36
C TYR A 69 3.79 -7.29 27.64
N ASP A 70 3.68 -8.61 27.45
CA ASP A 70 4.45 -9.33 26.46
C ASP A 70 3.82 -9.14 25.08
N ILE A 71 4.60 -8.75 24.10
CA ILE A 71 4.12 -8.37 22.77
C ILE A 71 4.37 -9.53 21.80
N ILE A 72 3.30 -9.99 21.14
CA ILE A 72 3.41 -10.87 19.97
C ILE A 72 3.13 -10.01 18.75
N HIS A 73 4.16 -9.81 17.95
CA HIS A 73 4.12 -8.96 16.77
C HIS A 73 3.98 -9.80 15.50
N PHE A 74 3.07 -9.37 14.63
CA PHE A 74 2.91 -9.87 13.27
C PHE A 74 3.07 -8.70 12.30
N ASP A 75 4.04 -8.77 11.43
CA ASP A 75 4.29 -7.76 10.41
C ASP A 75 3.90 -8.23 8.99
N ALA A 76 4.23 -7.43 7.97
CA ALA A 76 3.94 -7.74 6.58
C ALA A 76 4.67 -8.99 6.05
N GLY A 77 5.80 -9.37 6.67
CA GLY A 77 6.58 -10.56 6.31
C GLY A 77 6.02 -11.87 6.89
N ASP A 78 5.17 -11.77 7.89
CA ASP A 78 4.58 -12.94 8.54
C ASP A 78 3.38 -13.49 7.78
N VAL A 79 3.13 -14.80 7.92
CA VAL A 79 1.93 -15.43 7.36
C VAL A 79 0.72 -15.09 8.23
N ARG A 80 -0.18 -14.26 7.71
CA ARG A 80 -1.37 -13.75 8.41
C ARG A 80 -2.69 -14.27 7.79
N ASN A 81 -2.65 -15.47 7.24
CA ASN A 81 -3.82 -16.13 6.66
C ASN A 81 -4.83 -16.55 7.75
N LYS A 82 -5.99 -17.08 7.31
CA LYS A 82 -7.03 -17.56 8.21
C LYS A 82 -6.50 -18.54 9.26
N SER A 83 -5.66 -19.51 8.86
CA SER A 83 -5.10 -20.53 9.76
C SER A 83 -4.21 -19.93 10.86
N ALA A 84 -3.43 -18.90 10.54
CA ALA A 84 -2.60 -18.20 11.52
C ALA A 84 -3.47 -17.40 12.51
N ILE A 85 -4.52 -16.72 12.03
CA ILE A 85 -5.44 -15.96 12.88
C ILE A 85 -6.27 -16.89 13.79
N ASP A 86 -6.66 -18.08 13.32
CA ASP A 86 -7.40 -19.05 14.14
C ASP A 86 -6.55 -19.59 15.32
N LYS A 87 -5.19 -19.52 15.26
CA LYS A 87 -4.32 -19.85 16.40
C LYS A 87 -4.39 -18.85 17.55
N ILE A 88 -4.89 -17.64 17.29
CA ILE A 88 -5.01 -16.55 18.29
C ILE A 88 -6.28 -16.69 19.15
N THR A 89 -7.09 -17.71 18.93
CA THR A 89 -8.33 -17.92 19.70
C THR A 89 -8.03 -18.37 21.13
N LYS A 90 -8.99 -18.20 22.03
CA LYS A 90 -8.85 -18.58 23.44
C LYS A 90 -8.56 -20.06 23.67
N HIS A 91 -8.92 -20.93 22.72
CA HIS A 91 -8.67 -22.37 22.80
C HIS A 91 -7.23 -22.73 22.47
N ASN A 92 -6.56 -21.93 21.65
CA ASN A 92 -5.23 -22.20 21.14
C ASN A 92 -4.15 -21.32 21.80
N MET A 93 -4.55 -20.23 22.47
CA MET A 93 -3.61 -19.26 23.03
C MET A 93 -4.02 -18.82 24.43
N SER A 94 -3.09 -18.91 25.38
CA SER A 94 -3.25 -18.43 26.74
C SER A 94 -3.17 -16.91 26.81
N ASP A 95 -3.74 -16.32 27.85
CA ASP A 95 -3.63 -14.89 28.18
C ASP A 95 -2.35 -14.54 28.96
N LYS A 96 -1.57 -15.55 29.34
CA LYS A 96 -0.31 -15.42 30.09
C LYS A 96 0.81 -16.23 29.47
N ASN A 97 2.02 -15.69 29.51
CA ASN A 97 3.19 -16.38 29.05
C ASN A 97 3.66 -17.41 30.09
N ILE A 98 3.74 -18.68 29.69
CA ILE A 98 4.14 -19.80 30.55
C ILE A 98 5.56 -19.60 31.12
N MET A 99 6.50 -19.08 30.31
CA MET A 99 7.89 -18.83 30.77
C MET A 99 7.93 -17.81 31.93
N ASN A 100 7.06 -16.79 31.89
CA ASN A 100 6.98 -15.79 32.95
C ASN A 100 6.37 -16.34 34.23
N LEU A 101 5.56 -17.39 34.15
CA LEU A 101 5.06 -18.09 35.33
C LEU A 101 6.19 -18.81 36.11
N PHE A 102 7.19 -19.36 35.42
CA PHE A 102 8.38 -19.94 36.08
C PHE A 102 9.19 -18.90 36.85
N TYR A 103 9.24 -17.66 36.35
CA TYR A 103 9.96 -16.56 37.02
C TYR A 103 9.08 -15.79 38.03
N LYS A 104 7.88 -16.29 38.37
CA LYS A 104 6.89 -15.65 39.25
C LYS A 104 6.47 -14.22 38.80
N LYS A 105 6.69 -13.88 37.53
CA LYS A 105 6.21 -12.65 36.89
C LYS A 105 5.03 -12.98 36.01
N SER A 106 3.85 -12.43 36.33
CA SER A 106 2.64 -12.66 35.54
C SER A 106 2.46 -11.53 34.55
N LYS A 107 3.17 -11.59 33.39
CA LYS A 107 2.96 -10.65 32.29
C LYS A 107 1.77 -11.07 31.44
N LYS A 108 0.98 -10.09 31.02
CA LYS A 108 -0.14 -10.26 30.10
C LYS A 108 0.35 -10.25 28.67
N ILE A 109 -0.36 -10.90 27.77
CA ILE A 109 0.01 -10.94 26.34
C ILE A 109 -0.86 -9.92 25.58
N ALA A 110 -0.24 -9.15 24.70
CA ALA A 110 -0.92 -8.31 23.71
C ALA A 110 -0.46 -8.70 22.30
N ILE A 111 -1.39 -8.70 21.35
CA ILE A 111 -1.10 -9.06 19.96
C ILE A 111 -1.14 -7.80 19.12
N VAL A 112 -0.04 -7.53 18.42
CA VAL A 112 0.11 -6.39 17.52
C VAL A 112 0.15 -6.90 16.08
N MET A 113 -0.81 -6.45 15.27
CA MET A 113 -0.90 -6.69 13.83
C MET A 113 -0.50 -5.43 13.10
N ASP A 114 0.73 -5.38 12.59
CA ASP A 114 1.23 -4.20 11.87
C ASP A 114 0.94 -4.30 10.37
N GLU A 115 0.83 -3.15 9.70
CA GLU A 115 0.56 -3.03 8.26
C GLU A 115 -0.63 -3.89 7.78
N ILE A 116 -1.77 -3.81 8.47
CA ILE A 116 -2.96 -4.61 8.11
C ILE A 116 -3.54 -4.24 6.74
N ASP A 117 -3.24 -3.07 6.23
CA ASP A 117 -3.58 -2.62 4.88
C ASP A 117 -2.90 -3.46 3.78
N GLY A 118 -1.73 -4.05 4.06
CA GLY A 118 -1.05 -4.98 3.17
C GLY A 118 -1.66 -6.40 3.09
N MET A 119 -2.54 -6.77 4.02
CA MET A 119 -3.13 -8.14 4.08
C MET A 119 -4.06 -8.50 2.91
N ASN A 120 -4.43 -7.57 2.04
CA ASN A 120 -5.44 -7.81 1.00
C ASN A 120 -4.94 -8.70 -0.16
N SER A 121 -3.66 -8.71 -0.47
CA SER A 121 -3.10 -9.34 -1.67
C SER A 121 -2.56 -10.77 -1.44
N GLY A 122 -2.16 -11.15 -0.23
CA GLY A 122 -1.52 -12.44 0.06
C GLY A 122 -2.26 -13.30 1.09
N ASP A 123 -2.91 -12.68 2.07
CA ASP A 123 -3.46 -13.36 3.24
C ASP A 123 -4.92 -13.77 3.07
N LYS A 124 -5.15 -14.86 2.31
CA LYS A 124 -6.52 -15.34 2.00
C LYS A 124 -7.37 -15.54 3.26
N GLY A 125 -8.39 -14.68 3.42
CA GLY A 125 -9.36 -14.77 4.51
C GLY A 125 -8.89 -14.23 5.86
N GLY A 126 -7.62 -13.80 6.02
CA GLY A 126 -7.06 -13.31 7.28
C GLY A 126 -7.81 -12.13 7.86
N ILE A 127 -8.01 -11.06 7.07
CA ILE A 127 -8.76 -9.88 7.52
C ILE A 127 -10.18 -10.22 8.00
N ASN A 128 -10.88 -11.09 7.28
CA ASN A 128 -12.24 -11.48 7.66
C ASN A 128 -12.27 -12.24 9.01
N SER A 129 -11.26 -13.11 9.25
CA SER A 129 -11.09 -13.80 10.54
C SER A 129 -10.73 -12.81 11.63
N LEU A 130 -9.86 -11.85 11.37
CA LEU A 130 -9.49 -10.79 12.30
C LEU A 130 -10.71 -9.93 12.70
N ILE A 131 -11.52 -9.48 11.73
CA ILE A 131 -12.77 -8.76 12.00
C ILE A 131 -13.69 -9.58 12.88
N LYS A 132 -13.84 -10.89 12.62
CA LYS A 132 -14.64 -11.77 13.45
C LYS A 132 -14.12 -11.83 14.88
N LEU A 133 -12.82 -11.93 15.12
CA LEU A 133 -12.23 -11.96 16.47
C LEU A 133 -12.42 -10.64 17.23
N MET A 134 -12.28 -9.50 16.54
CA MET A 134 -12.29 -8.18 17.17
C MET A 134 -13.69 -7.65 17.50
N ARG A 135 -14.70 -7.99 16.69
CA ARG A 135 -16.05 -7.43 16.82
C ARG A 135 -16.80 -7.96 18.06
N PRO A 136 -17.68 -7.15 18.65
CA PRO A 136 -18.60 -7.61 19.71
C PRO A 136 -19.58 -8.66 19.17
N LYS A 137 -19.91 -9.66 19.97
CA LYS A 137 -20.76 -10.81 19.60
C LYS A 137 -22.23 -10.53 19.93
N LYS A 138 -22.93 -9.80 19.07
CA LYS A 138 -24.33 -9.34 19.32
C LYS A 138 -25.39 -10.39 18.98
N THR A 139 -25.22 -11.10 17.85
CA THR A 139 -26.24 -12.06 17.35
C THR A 139 -26.01 -13.48 17.88
N ARG A 140 -27.08 -14.32 17.89
CA ARG A 140 -26.96 -15.74 18.28
C ARG A 140 -25.89 -16.50 17.49
N ARG A 141 -25.74 -16.19 16.19
CA ARG A 141 -24.72 -16.81 15.33
C ARG A 141 -23.32 -16.33 15.73
N GLN A 142 -23.15 -15.04 16.00
CA GLN A 142 -21.86 -14.47 16.43
C GLN A 142 -21.42 -14.98 17.80
N LYS A 143 -22.34 -15.24 18.73
CA LYS A 143 -22.03 -15.81 20.05
C LYS A 143 -21.42 -17.21 20.01
N LYS A 144 -21.58 -17.93 18.88
CA LYS A 144 -20.95 -19.25 18.64
C LYS A 144 -19.53 -19.14 18.03
N GLU A 145 -19.11 -17.93 17.63
CA GLU A 145 -17.78 -17.71 17.08
C GLU A 145 -16.74 -17.68 18.21
N ASP A 146 -15.53 -18.09 17.87
CA ASP A 146 -14.40 -18.04 18.79
C ASP A 146 -14.05 -16.60 19.20
N ILE A 147 -13.49 -16.48 20.38
CA ILE A 147 -13.04 -15.22 20.98
C ILE A 147 -11.56 -15.32 21.35
N THR A 148 -10.87 -14.18 21.46
CA THR A 148 -9.54 -14.10 22.02
C THR A 148 -9.59 -13.52 23.45
N LEU A 149 -8.68 -13.97 24.31
CA LEU A 149 -8.45 -13.42 25.66
C LEU A 149 -7.35 -12.36 25.69
N ASN A 150 -6.70 -12.12 24.54
CA ASN A 150 -5.62 -11.16 24.38
C ASN A 150 -6.12 -9.94 23.59
N PRO A 151 -5.78 -8.71 23.98
CA PRO A 151 -6.14 -7.52 23.22
C PRO A 151 -5.42 -7.52 21.88
N LEU A 152 -6.16 -7.20 20.79
CA LEU A 152 -5.66 -7.09 19.44
C LEU A 152 -5.45 -5.62 19.10
N ILE A 153 -4.21 -5.25 18.76
CA ILE A 153 -3.88 -3.89 18.34
C ILE A 153 -3.50 -3.94 16.87
N CYS A 154 -4.33 -3.35 16.04
CA CYS A 154 -4.12 -3.29 14.60
C CYS A 154 -3.51 -1.95 14.22
N ILE A 155 -2.45 -1.95 13.41
CA ILE A 155 -1.77 -0.74 12.93
C ILE A 155 -1.90 -0.69 11.40
N GLY A 156 -2.22 0.48 10.86
CA GLY A 156 -2.30 0.69 9.42
C GLY A 156 -2.11 2.15 9.01
N ASN A 157 -2.23 2.40 7.71
CA ASN A 157 -2.10 3.74 7.14
C ASN A 157 -3.47 4.41 6.94
N TYR A 158 -3.47 5.64 6.41
CA TYR A 158 -4.72 6.35 6.06
C TYR A 158 -5.50 5.67 4.92
N HIS A 159 -4.87 4.78 4.17
CA HIS A 159 -5.52 4.09 3.07
C HIS A 159 -6.77 3.33 3.56
N VAL A 160 -7.90 3.50 2.86
CA VAL A 160 -9.19 3.03 3.36
C VAL A 160 -9.86 2.10 2.35
N ASP A 161 -9.47 0.84 2.39
CA ASP A 161 -10.17 -0.24 1.69
C ASP A 161 -11.52 -0.55 2.32
N LYS A 162 -12.41 -1.24 1.58
CA LYS A 162 -13.74 -1.67 2.07
C LYS A 162 -13.64 -2.47 3.37
N LYS A 163 -12.64 -3.35 3.49
CA LYS A 163 -12.42 -4.18 4.68
C LYS A 163 -11.92 -3.37 5.88
N ILE A 164 -11.03 -2.40 5.65
CA ILE A 164 -10.57 -1.48 6.70
C ILE A 164 -11.72 -0.59 7.17
N LYS A 165 -12.63 -0.16 6.28
CA LYS A 165 -13.88 0.52 6.69
C LYS A 165 -14.75 -0.34 7.61
N GLU A 166 -14.82 -1.63 7.35
CA GLU A 166 -15.56 -2.58 8.21
C GLU A 166 -14.89 -2.73 9.58
N ILE A 167 -13.56 -2.79 9.64
CA ILE A 167 -12.78 -2.77 10.88
C ILE A 167 -13.13 -1.50 11.68
N LYS A 168 -12.99 -0.32 11.08
CA LYS A 168 -13.25 0.97 11.74
C LYS A 168 -14.68 1.10 12.28
N LYS A 169 -15.68 0.45 11.68
CA LYS A 169 -17.05 0.45 12.18
C LYS A 169 -17.26 -0.41 13.43
N ASN A 170 -16.44 -1.42 13.62
CA ASN A 170 -16.66 -2.44 14.67
C ASN A 170 -15.79 -2.23 15.92
N ILE A 171 -14.70 -1.47 15.81
CA ILE A 171 -13.72 -1.27 16.89
C ILE A 171 -13.40 0.21 17.09
N ASP A 172 -12.73 0.53 18.19
CA ASP A 172 -12.28 1.88 18.48
C ASP A 172 -11.05 2.22 17.66
N CYS A 173 -10.92 3.49 17.29
CA CYS A 173 -9.86 3.97 16.42
C CYS A 173 -9.09 5.11 17.09
N ILE A 174 -7.75 5.08 16.95
CA ILE A 174 -6.86 6.15 17.39
C ILE A 174 -6.09 6.66 16.17
N GLU A 175 -6.16 7.95 15.92
CA GLU A 175 -5.39 8.62 14.87
C GLU A 175 -4.09 9.17 15.44
N ILE A 176 -2.97 8.84 14.80
CA ILE A 176 -1.66 9.42 15.07
C ILE A 176 -1.35 10.42 13.96
N LYS A 177 -1.39 11.71 14.30
CA LYS A 177 -1.14 12.81 13.39
C LYS A 177 0.36 12.96 13.08
N ASN A 178 0.65 13.59 11.94
CA ASN A 178 2.02 13.94 11.59
C ASN A 178 2.60 14.93 12.61
N PRO A 179 3.90 14.83 12.90
CA PRO A 179 4.60 15.83 13.70
C PRO A 179 4.50 17.20 13.04
N THR A 180 4.28 18.23 13.83
CA THR A 180 4.37 19.62 13.36
C THR A 180 5.84 20.03 13.20
N ARG A 181 6.12 21.10 12.40
CA ARG A 181 7.48 21.65 12.27
C ARG A 181 8.11 21.99 13.62
N ILE A 182 7.34 22.54 14.55
CA ILE A 182 7.79 22.89 15.90
C ILE A 182 8.17 21.65 16.70
N GLN A 183 7.36 20.59 16.64
CA GLN A 183 7.65 19.32 17.31
C GLN A 183 8.89 18.65 16.72
N THR A 184 9.03 18.64 15.38
CA THR A 184 10.22 18.12 14.70
C THR A 184 11.48 18.88 15.11
N HIS A 185 11.42 20.22 15.16
CA HIS A 185 12.52 21.06 15.65
C HIS A 185 12.91 20.71 17.09
N ASN A 186 11.94 20.54 17.99
CA ASN A 186 12.20 20.22 19.39
C ASN A 186 12.84 18.82 19.54
N ILE A 187 12.44 17.85 18.71
CA ILE A 187 13.06 16.52 18.69
C ILE A 187 14.50 16.62 18.20
N LEU A 188 14.75 17.30 17.08
CA LEU A 188 16.09 17.46 16.53
C LEU A 188 17.02 18.21 17.48
N ARG A 189 16.52 19.27 18.15
CA ARG A 189 17.27 20.03 19.17
C ARG A 189 17.72 19.11 20.30
N LYS A 190 16.83 18.28 20.84
CA LYS A 190 17.17 17.33 21.92
C LYS A 190 18.10 16.22 21.44
N LEU A 191 17.90 15.72 20.21
CA LEU A 191 18.68 14.63 19.64
C LEU A 191 20.13 15.06 19.34
N LEU A 192 20.31 16.24 18.77
CA LEU A 192 21.60 16.76 18.32
C LEU A 192 22.33 17.61 19.39
N ASN A 193 21.70 17.89 20.53
CA ASN A 193 22.20 18.79 21.57
C ASN A 193 22.64 20.17 21.02
N LYS A 194 21.94 20.69 20.01
CA LYS A 194 22.21 22.00 19.40
C LYS A 194 21.00 22.91 19.51
N GLU A 195 21.24 24.20 19.82
CA GLU A 195 20.16 25.19 19.91
C GLU A 195 19.62 25.60 18.55
N ASN A 196 20.50 25.71 17.55
CA ASN A 196 20.13 26.08 16.18
C ASN A 196 20.22 24.86 15.26
N VAL A 197 19.06 24.41 14.82
CA VAL A 197 18.90 23.35 13.81
C VAL A 197 18.51 24.03 12.49
N GLY A 198 19.23 23.73 11.41
CA GLY A 198 18.95 24.30 10.09
C GLY A 198 17.52 23.96 9.62
N GLU A 199 16.84 24.91 8.97
CA GLU A 199 15.47 24.72 8.48
C GLU A 199 15.35 23.54 7.50
N MET A 200 16.35 23.30 6.69
CA MET A 200 16.39 22.18 5.74
C MET A 200 16.40 20.82 6.42
N LEU A 201 17.06 20.66 7.56
CA LEU A 201 16.99 19.45 8.36
C LEU A 201 15.58 19.21 8.91
N ILE A 202 14.90 20.27 9.31
CA ILE A 202 13.52 20.20 9.79
C ILE A 202 12.60 19.76 8.65
N ASP A 203 12.75 20.34 7.46
CA ASP A 203 11.95 19.99 6.28
C ASP A 203 12.24 18.57 5.80
N TYR A 204 13.49 18.14 5.82
CA TYR A 204 13.88 16.76 5.48
C TYR A 204 13.23 15.71 6.39
N VAL A 205 13.18 15.97 7.70
CA VAL A 205 12.60 15.05 8.69
C VAL A 205 11.08 15.18 8.76
N SER A 206 10.53 16.34 8.37
CA SER A 206 9.08 16.62 8.48
C SER A 206 8.26 15.51 7.84
N GLY A 207 7.38 14.91 8.66
CA GLY A 207 6.48 13.83 8.23
C GLY A 207 7.01 12.40 8.42
N ASP A 208 8.31 12.16 8.47
CA ASP A 208 8.87 10.82 8.67
C ASP A 208 9.95 10.76 9.74
N LEU A 209 9.58 10.31 10.94
CA LEU A 209 10.49 10.20 12.08
C LEU A 209 11.60 9.14 11.90
N ARG A 210 11.49 8.23 10.93
CA ARG A 210 12.55 7.26 10.62
C ARG A 210 13.82 7.97 10.14
N LYS A 211 13.66 9.12 9.48
CA LYS A 211 14.77 9.94 9.02
C LYS A 211 15.61 10.51 10.16
N LEU A 212 15.05 10.62 11.38
CA LEU A 212 15.79 11.07 12.57
C LEU A 212 16.99 10.18 12.88
N LYS A 213 16.82 8.86 12.68
CA LYS A 213 17.91 7.91 12.90
C LYS A 213 19.07 8.17 11.95
N PHE A 214 18.77 8.38 10.67
CA PHE A 214 19.76 8.67 9.64
C PHE A 214 20.49 9.99 9.89
N VAL A 215 19.76 11.05 10.27
CA VAL A 215 20.34 12.34 10.63
C VAL A 215 21.29 12.20 11.82
N TYR A 216 20.92 11.43 12.86
CA TYR A 216 21.74 11.20 14.02
C TYR A 216 23.01 10.40 13.70
N GLU A 217 22.89 9.36 12.86
CA GLU A 217 24.03 8.56 12.41
C GLU A 217 25.05 9.40 11.64
N ILE A 218 24.59 10.21 10.67
CA ILE A 218 25.48 11.11 9.92
C ILE A 218 26.14 12.12 10.84
N TYR A 219 25.39 12.66 11.79
CA TYR A 219 25.90 13.67 12.71
C TYR A 219 27.01 13.11 13.63
N ASN A 220 26.87 11.89 14.11
CA ASN A 220 27.87 11.26 14.97
C ASN A 220 29.09 10.72 14.21
N LEU A 221 28.92 10.37 12.91
CA LEU A 221 30.02 9.82 12.12
C LEU A 221 31.03 10.91 11.68
N ASN A 222 30.62 12.16 11.52
CA ASN A 222 31.51 13.21 10.99
C ASN A 222 31.08 14.63 11.32
N ASP A 223 31.60 15.16 12.42
CA ASP A 223 31.53 16.61 12.73
C ASP A 223 32.23 17.48 11.67
N SER A 224 33.16 16.92 10.89
CA SER A 224 33.92 17.57 9.82
C SER A 224 33.22 17.61 8.46
N ILE A 225 32.42 16.59 8.12
CA ILE A 225 31.67 16.54 6.85
C ILE A 225 30.52 17.57 6.85
N LEU A 226 29.86 17.74 7.99
CA LEU A 226 28.75 18.70 8.13
C LEU A 226 29.22 20.16 8.14
N LYS A 227 30.53 20.42 8.37
CA LYS A 227 31.08 21.78 8.31
C LYS A 227 31.52 22.21 6.91
N ASN A 228 31.84 21.26 6.02
CA ASN A 228 32.53 21.54 4.75
C ASN A 228 31.70 21.23 3.47
N THR A 229 30.58 20.53 3.59
CA THR A 229 29.66 20.29 2.46
C THR A 229 28.41 21.15 2.62
N PRO A 230 27.86 21.77 1.58
CA PRO A 230 26.56 22.39 1.65
C PRO A 230 25.56 21.29 2.04
N ILE A 231 25.13 21.34 3.29
CA ILE A 231 24.17 20.43 3.94
C ILE A 231 22.91 20.31 3.07
N ASP A 232 22.62 21.34 2.31
CA ASP A 232 21.52 21.51 1.38
C ASP A 232 21.42 20.40 0.32
N ASN A 233 22.56 19.86 -0.14
CA ASN A 233 22.58 18.81 -1.16
C ASN A 233 22.41 17.39 -0.59
N LEU A 234 22.75 17.17 0.69
CA LEU A 234 22.66 15.86 1.35
C LEU A 234 21.25 15.54 1.87
N PHE A 235 20.47 16.57 2.19
CA PHE A 235 19.14 16.44 2.79
C PHE A 235 18.02 16.93 1.88
N GLN A 236 18.24 16.96 0.56
CA GLN A 236 17.15 17.20 -0.35
C GLN A 236 16.13 16.05 -0.21
N GLY A 237 14.95 16.41 0.28
CA GLY A 237 13.86 15.46 0.41
C GLY A 237 13.50 14.92 -0.97
N VAL A 238 13.68 13.62 -1.17
CA VAL A 238 13.12 12.94 -2.32
C VAL A 238 11.72 12.53 -1.92
N ASP A 239 10.71 13.22 -2.44
CA ASP A 239 9.30 12.91 -2.19
C ASP A 239 8.89 11.66 -3.00
N TYR A 240 9.38 10.48 -2.56
CA TYR A 240 9.03 9.20 -3.17
C TYR A 240 7.57 8.75 -2.92
N ASN A 241 6.79 9.51 -2.17
CA ASN A 241 5.44 9.13 -1.75
C ASN A 241 4.33 9.83 -2.55
N ASP A 242 4.65 10.62 -3.56
CA ASP A 242 3.62 11.20 -4.41
C ASP A 242 2.92 10.08 -5.18
N ASP A 243 1.60 10.05 -5.10
CA ASP A 243 0.78 9.16 -5.93
C ASP A 243 1.06 9.46 -7.41
N THR A 244 1.09 8.42 -8.23
CA THR A 244 1.31 8.51 -9.69
C THR A 244 0.43 9.55 -10.37
N LYS A 245 -0.77 9.80 -9.84
CA LYS A 245 -1.68 10.85 -10.30
C LYS A 245 -1.18 12.26 -10.01
N ILE A 246 -0.59 12.47 -8.83
CA ILE A 246 -0.02 13.76 -8.42
C ILE A 246 1.19 14.08 -9.30
N ILE A 247 2.06 13.09 -9.52
CA ILE A 247 3.23 13.21 -10.39
C ILE A 247 2.79 13.56 -11.82
N THR A 248 1.78 12.87 -12.35
CA THR A 248 1.24 13.15 -13.70
C THR A 248 0.71 14.57 -13.80
N LYS A 249 -0.04 15.05 -12.78
CA LYS A 249 -0.54 16.42 -12.73
C LYS A 249 0.59 17.45 -12.69
N LYS A 250 1.65 17.17 -11.95
CA LYS A 250 2.88 18.00 -11.91
C LYS A 250 3.53 18.06 -13.29
N LEU A 251 3.71 16.92 -13.97
CA LEU A 251 4.32 16.85 -15.32
C LEU A 251 3.50 17.60 -16.38
N LEU A 252 2.16 17.56 -16.31
CA LEU A 252 1.31 18.28 -17.24
C LEU A 252 1.32 19.80 -17.04
N ASN A 253 1.55 20.27 -15.81
CA ASN A 253 1.51 21.69 -15.48
C ASN A 253 2.89 22.37 -15.43
N THR A 254 3.96 21.63 -15.17
CA THR A 254 5.29 22.21 -14.90
C THR A 254 6.35 21.50 -15.74
N HIS A 255 7.30 22.30 -16.25
CA HIS A 255 8.50 21.80 -16.90
C HIS A 255 9.53 21.37 -15.85
N TYR A 256 10.14 20.20 -16.05
CA TYR A 256 11.19 19.65 -15.19
C TYR A 256 12.48 19.41 -15.98
N SER A 257 13.61 19.64 -15.33
CA SER A 257 14.93 19.30 -15.86
C SER A 257 15.27 17.82 -15.65
N ILE A 258 16.27 17.32 -16.38
CA ILE A 258 16.74 15.93 -16.24
C ILE A 258 17.20 15.63 -14.80
N GLU A 259 17.82 16.59 -14.13
CA GLU A 259 18.33 16.44 -12.76
C GLU A 259 17.21 16.31 -11.72
N GLU A 260 16.04 16.89 -12.01
CA GLU A 260 14.86 16.82 -11.15
C GLU A 260 14.09 15.51 -11.29
N HIS A 261 14.35 14.77 -12.38
CA HIS A 261 13.66 13.51 -12.65
C HIS A 261 13.83 12.47 -11.54
N PHE A 262 15.06 12.29 -11.06
CA PHE A 262 15.36 11.31 -10.01
C PHE A 262 14.67 11.64 -8.68
N LYS A 263 14.34 12.93 -8.47
CA LYS A 263 13.64 13.40 -7.28
C LYS A 263 12.13 13.28 -7.39
N LEU A 264 11.62 13.30 -8.63
CA LEU A 264 10.18 13.36 -8.88
C LEU A 264 9.48 12.01 -8.77
N MET A 265 10.13 10.91 -9.18
CA MET A 265 9.48 9.60 -9.22
C MET A 265 10.45 8.42 -9.06
N ASN A 266 9.94 7.34 -8.47
CA ASN A 266 10.63 6.06 -8.36
C ASN A 266 10.57 5.26 -9.66
N ASP A 267 11.53 4.35 -9.83
CA ASP A 267 11.60 3.43 -10.98
C ASP A 267 10.32 2.60 -11.16
N THR A 268 9.71 2.18 -10.07
CA THR A 268 8.48 1.39 -10.07
C THR A 268 7.27 2.14 -10.62
N ASN A 269 7.23 3.47 -10.46
CA ASN A 269 6.11 4.32 -10.85
C ASN A 269 6.21 4.83 -12.30
N ARG A 270 7.39 4.80 -12.90
CA ARG A 270 7.69 5.42 -14.20
C ARG A 270 6.76 4.97 -15.31
N THR A 271 6.54 3.65 -15.45
CA THR A 271 5.65 3.12 -16.49
C THR A 271 4.19 3.55 -16.28
N SER A 272 3.71 3.52 -15.04
CA SER A 272 2.36 3.97 -14.70
C SER A 272 2.17 5.46 -14.96
N VAL A 273 3.16 6.29 -14.59
CA VAL A 273 3.15 7.74 -14.83
C VAL A 273 3.17 8.04 -16.34
N ALA A 274 3.97 7.34 -17.13
CA ALA A 274 4.02 7.52 -18.59
C ALA A 274 2.67 7.20 -19.25
N LEU A 275 2.02 6.12 -18.83
CA LEU A 275 0.69 5.75 -19.34
C LEU A 275 -0.38 6.74 -18.91
N LEU A 276 -0.32 7.23 -17.67
CA LEU A 276 -1.23 8.29 -17.19
C LEU A 276 -1.00 9.61 -17.92
N PHE A 277 0.25 9.98 -18.17
CA PHE A 277 0.61 11.17 -18.96
C PHE A 277 0.02 11.06 -20.37
N HIS A 278 0.21 9.93 -21.05
CA HIS A 278 -0.36 9.67 -22.36
C HIS A 278 -1.89 9.77 -22.38
N GLU A 279 -2.58 9.22 -21.38
CA GLU A 279 -4.05 9.24 -21.31
C GLU A 279 -4.61 10.66 -21.08
N ASN A 280 -3.89 11.51 -20.34
CA ASN A 280 -4.39 12.81 -19.91
C ASN A 280 -3.82 14.00 -20.73
N ILE A 281 -2.78 13.81 -21.53
CA ILE A 281 -2.22 14.87 -22.36
C ILE A 281 -3.21 15.36 -23.40
N ILE A 282 -4.14 14.51 -23.82
CA ILE A 282 -5.19 14.84 -24.79
C ILE A 282 -6.07 16.00 -24.29
N ASP A 283 -6.28 16.11 -22.98
CA ASP A 283 -7.12 17.15 -22.38
C ASP A 283 -6.46 18.53 -22.36
N VAL A 284 -5.14 18.60 -22.52
CA VAL A 284 -4.37 19.85 -22.52
C VAL A 284 -3.89 20.28 -23.89
N ILE A 285 -4.07 19.41 -24.89
CA ILE A 285 -3.85 19.74 -26.30
C ILE A 285 -5.10 20.43 -26.83
N SER A 286 -4.94 21.67 -27.29
CA SER A 286 -6.05 22.50 -27.79
C SER A 286 -6.70 21.93 -29.05
N ASP A 287 -8.03 21.99 -29.12
CA ASP A 287 -8.81 21.63 -30.32
C ASP A 287 -8.77 22.70 -31.44
N ASP A 288 -8.28 23.91 -31.16
CA ASP A 288 -8.34 25.05 -32.05
C ASP A 288 -7.49 24.87 -33.33
N ASN A 289 -6.46 24.04 -33.28
CA ASN A 289 -5.58 23.74 -34.43
C ASN A 289 -5.35 22.24 -34.58
N LYS A 290 -6.37 21.52 -35.05
CA LYS A 290 -6.40 20.05 -35.09
C LYS A 290 -5.18 19.41 -35.76
N HIS A 291 -4.64 20.00 -36.82
CA HIS A 291 -3.47 19.44 -37.54
C HIS A 291 -2.21 19.51 -36.66
N GLU A 292 -1.90 20.66 -36.09
CA GLU A 292 -0.71 20.81 -35.21
C GLU A 292 -0.84 19.96 -33.94
N SER A 293 -2.04 19.85 -33.38
CA SER A 293 -2.31 19.03 -32.20
C SER A 293 -2.16 17.54 -32.48
N ILE A 294 -2.59 17.07 -33.65
CA ILE A 294 -2.43 15.67 -34.07
C ILE A 294 -0.96 15.35 -34.34
N ASP A 295 -0.25 16.20 -35.08
CA ASP A 295 1.16 16.00 -35.37
C ASP A 295 2.00 15.98 -34.09
N PHE A 296 1.69 16.88 -33.15
CA PHE A 296 2.35 16.89 -31.85
C PHE A 296 2.04 15.61 -31.04
N TYR A 297 0.79 15.18 -31.01
CA TYR A 297 0.40 13.95 -30.34
C TYR A 297 1.07 12.72 -30.92
N LEU A 298 1.20 12.63 -32.26
CA LEU A 298 1.92 11.55 -32.95
C LEU A 298 3.38 11.49 -32.50
N LYS A 299 4.04 12.63 -32.36
CA LYS A 299 5.43 12.72 -31.88
C LYS A 299 5.59 12.16 -30.47
N ILE A 300 4.64 12.49 -29.55
CA ILE A 300 4.62 11.92 -28.20
C ILE A 300 4.37 10.41 -28.23
N LEU A 301 3.44 9.95 -29.06
CA LEU A 301 3.10 8.54 -29.20
C LEU A 301 4.29 7.72 -29.74
N GLU A 302 5.02 8.24 -30.72
CA GLU A 302 6.24 7.62 -31.24
C GLU A 302 7.29 7.42 -30.13
N ASN A 303 7.52 8.42 -29.28
CA ASN A 303 8.43 8.32 -28.13
C ASN A 303 8.00 7.24 -27.14
N ILE A 304 6.69 7.15 -26.85
CA ILE A 304 6.15 6.13 -25.96
C ILE A 304 6.32 4.73 -26.57
N CYS A 305 5.98 4.55 -27.84
CA CYS A 305 6.13 3.28 -28.54
C CYS A 305 7.61 2.83 -28.62
N PHE A 306 8.52 3.76 -28.87
CA PHE A 306 9.95 3.48 -28.90
C PHE A 306 10.45 3.06 -27.51
N SER A 307 10.01 3.74 -26.47
CA SER A 307 10.38 3.41 -25.10
C SER A 307 9.81 2.04 -24.67
N ASP A 308 8.58 1.71 -25.04
CA ASP A 308 8.00 0.38 -24.80
C ASP A 308 8.75 -0.73 -25.52
N PHE A 309 9.27 -0.45 -26.72
CA PHE A 309 10.14 -1.37 -27.43
C PHE A 309 11.46 -1.60 -26.68
N ILE A 310 12.09 -0.53 -26.15
CA ILE A 310 13.28 -0.62 -25.31
C ILE A 310 12.99 -1.41 -24.03
N ASP A 311 11.88 -1.13 -23.35
CA ASP A 311 11.46 -1.88 -22.14
C ASP A 311 11.35 -3.38 -22.43
N ARG A 312 10.73 -3.75 -23.55
CA ARG A 312 10.61 -5.15 -23.94
C ARG A 312 11.97 -5.82 -24.13
N ILE A 313 12.95 -5.13 -24.77
CA ILE A 313 14.31 -5.64 -24.92
C ILE A 313 14.99 -5.75 -23.54
N THR A 314 14.83 -4.74 -22.69
CA THR A 314 15.38 -4.68 -21.33
C THR A 314 14.96 -5.92 -20.54
N PHE A 315 13.65 -6.24 -20.50
CA PHE A 315 13.13 -7.41 -19.82
C PHE A 315 13.55 -8.73 -20.46
N GLN A 316 13.51 -8.83 -21.80
CA GLN A 316 13.88 -10.06 -22.49
C GLN A 316 15.37 -10.40 -22.37
N LYS A 317 16.23 -9.39 -22.39
CA LYS A 317 17.69 -9.53 -22.33
C LYS A 317 18.28 -9.26 -20.95
N GLN A 318 17.46 -8.84 -19.99
CA GLN A 318 17.85 -8.46 -18.61
C GLN A 318 18.94 -7.37 -18.57
N ILE A 319 18.91 -6.41 -19.51
CA ILE A 319 19.85 -5.29 -19.60
C ILE A 319 19.24 -4.07 -18.89
N TRP A 320 19.27 -4.07 -17.58
CA TRP A 320 18.56 -3.11 -16.72
C TRP A 320 18.99 -1.65 -16.88
N ILE A 321 20.18 -1.37 -17.42
CA ILE A 321 20.63 0.00 -17.69
C ILE A 321 19.70 0.76 -18.65
N PHE A 322 19.01 0.06 -19.54
CA PHE A 322 18.06 0.68 -20.46
C PHE A 322 16.73 1.07 -19.83
N ASN A 323 16.41 0.57 -18.63
CA ASN A 323 15.18 0.91 -17.93
C ASN A 323 15.13 2.41 -17.59
N GLU A 324 16.24 2.97 -17.18
CA GLU A 324 16.35 4.39 -16.87
C GLU A 324 16.21 5.25 -18.13
N MET A 325 16.90 4.88 -19.22
CA MET A 325 16.83 5.56 -20.49
C MET A 325 15.40 5.55 -21.07
N SER A 326 14.74 4.39 -21.07
CA SER A 326 13.35 4.25 -21.48
C SER A 326 12.42 5.14 -20.66
N SER A 327 12.62 5.21 -19.36
CA SER A 327 11.87 6.06 -18.46
C SER A 327 12.02 7.54 -18.77
N LEU A 328 13.25 8.00 -19.00
CA LEU A 328 13.52 9.39 -19.39
C LEU A 328 12.77 9.78 -20.67
N ILE A 329 12.78 8.91 -21.67
CA ILE A 329 12.14 9.19 -22.96
C ILE A 329 10.61 9.30 -22.80
N LYS A 330 9.97 8.35 -22.12
CA LYS A 330 8.50 8.32 -22.05
C LYS A 330 7.89 9.30 -21.06
N THR A 331 8.67 9.84 -20.12
CA THR A 331 8.15 10.81 -19.14
C THR A 331 8.72 12.20 -19.35
N LEU A 332 10.01 12.39 -19.09
CA LEU A 332 10.64 13.71 -19.08
C LEU A 332 10.83 14.31 -20.45
N TYR A 333 11.25 13.51 -21.43
CA TYR A 333 11.41 14.02 -22.78
C TYR A 333 10.06 14.46 -23.36
N ASN A 334 8.98 13.70 -23.09
CA ASN A 334 7.63 14.12 -23.47
C ASN A 334 7.14 15.36 -22.70
N ASN A 335 7.50 15.49 -21.42
CA ASN A 335 7.25 16.72 -20.64
C ASN A 335 8.02 17.90 -21.25
N HIS A 336 9.30 17.72 -21.58
CA HIS A 336 10.11 18.74 -22.25
C HIS A 336 9.50 19.18 -23.58
N LEU A 337 9.16 18.24 -24.47
CA LEU A 337 8.52 18.54 -25.74
C LEU A 337 7.20 19.32 -25.55
N TYR A 338 6.37 18.88 -24.63
CA TYR A 338 5.10 19.56 -24.33
C TYR A 338 5.33 21.00 -23.86
N HIS A 339 6.29 21.22 -22.97
CA HIS A 339 6.52 22.55 -22.41
C HIS A 339 7.39 23.47 -23.30
N THR A 340 8.15 22.95 -24.26
CA THR A 340 9.02 23.76 -25.14
C THR A 340 8.46 23.95 -26.53
N GLU A 341 7.97 22.88 -27.16
CA GLU A 341 7.57 22.92 -28.57
C GLU A 341 6.08 23.24 -28.77
N TYR A 342 5.20 22.77 -27.86
CA TYR A 342 3.76 23.00 -28.01
C TYR A 342 3.35 24.41 -27.59
N LYS A 343 2.77 25.17 -28.53
CA LYS A 343 2.48 26.61 -28.35
C LYS A 343 1.15 26.88 -27.63
N HIS A 344 0.15 26.03 -27.83
CA HIS A 344 -1.24 26.26 -27.39
C HIS A 344 -1.58 25.51 -26.09
N LYS A 345 -0.73 25.67 -25.07
CA LYS A 345 -0.86 24.97 -23.78
C LYS A 345 -2.10 25.42 -23.03
N GLN A 346 -2.83 24.47 -22.49
CA GLN A 346 -3.88 24.72 -21.52
C GLN A 346 -3.49 24.16 -20.14
N PRO A 347 -3.80 24.86 -19.06
CA PRO A 347 -3.51 24.35 -17.73
C PRO A 347 -4.39 23.11 -17.45
N TYR A 348 -3.80 22.05 -16.93
CA TYR A 348 -4.52 20.87 -16.50
C TYR A 348 -5.19 21.13 -15.14
N ILE A 349 -6.48 21.45 -15.15
CA ILE A 349 -7.25 21.87 -13.96
C ILE A 349 -7.94 20.67 -13.29
N THR A 350 -8.15 19.58 -14.01
CA THR A 350 -8.95 18.43 -13.55
C THR A 350 -8.34 17.77 -12.31
N ASP A 351 -9.13 17.64 -11.24
CA ASP A 351 -8.69 16.94 -10.01
C ASP A 351 -8.65 15.42 -10.17
N ASN A 352 -9.33 14.87 -11.15
CA ASN A 352 -9.37 13.44 -11.44
C ASN A 352 -8.54 13.10 -12.68
N VAL A 353 -7.26 12.77 -12.46
CA VAL A 353 -6.43 12.15 -13.49
C VAL A 353 -7.06 10.82 -13.92
N ARG A 354 -7.35 10.68 -15.22
CA ARG A 354 -7.94 9.47 -15.78
C ARG A 354 -6.94 8.33 -15.74
N PHE A 355 -7.39 7.19 -15.24
CA PHE A 355 -6.54 6.00 -15.21
C PHE A 355 -6.57 5.27 -16.56
N THR A 356 -5.42 4.85 -17.05
CA THR A 356 -5.31 4.11 -18.31
C THR A 356 -6.03 2.76 -18.25
N LYS A 357 -6.73 2.41 -19.31
CA LYS A 357 -7.36 1.10 -19.49
C LYS A 357 -6.39 0.05 -20.07
N VAL A 358 -5.21 0.45 -20.51
CA VAL A 358 -4.24 -0.45 -21.18
C VAL A 358 -3.85 -1.58 -20.25
N LEU A 359 -3.46 -1.29 -19.00
CA LEU A 359 -3.06 -2.30 -18.03
C LEU A 359 -4.17 -3.30 -17.70
N THR A 360 -5.42 -2.82 -17.55
CA THR A 360 -6.59 -3.68 -17.31
C THR A 360 -6.91 -4.54 -18.53
N LYS A 361 -6.74 -4.02 -19.73
CA LYS A 361 -6.96 -4.76 -20.97
C LYS A 361 -5.96 -5.92 -21.09
N TYR A 362 -4.68 -5.68 -20.91
CA TYR A 362 -3.65 -6.74 -20.96
C TYR A 362 -3.86 -7.80 -19.89
N SER A 363 -4.17 -7.40 -18.66
CA SER A 363 -4.51 -8.36 -17.59
C SER A 363 -5.72 -9.21 -17.95
N THR A 364 -6.74 -8.63 -18.56
CA THR A 364 -7.93 -9.36 -19.01
C THR A 364 -7.60 -10.33 -20.14
N GLU A 365 -6.81 -9.90 -21.13
CA GLU A 365 -6.37 -10.75 -22.25
C GLU A 365 -5.51 -11.93 -21.76
N TYR A 366 -4.57 -11.68 -20.86
CA TYR A 366 -3.75 -12.71 -20.25
C TYR A 366 -4.63 -13.74 -19.49
N ASN A 367 -5.50 -13.26 -18.61
CA ASN A 367 -6.40 -14.13 -17.84
C ASN A 367 -7.35 -14.92 -18.74
N ASN A 368 -7.78 -14.37 -19.87
CA ASN A 368 -8.59 -15.07 -20.86
C ASN A 368 -7.77 -16.10 -21.63
N SER A 369 -6.50 -15.79 -21.94
CA SER A 369 -5.59 -16.76 -22.59
C SER A 369 -5.32 -17.96 -21.71
N VAL A 370 -5.01 -17.75 -20.42
CA VAL A 370 -4.84 -18.82 -19.42
C VAL A 370 -6.12 -19.66 -19.29
N PHE A 371 -7.26 -18.99 -19.12
CA PHE A 371 -8.56 -19.69 -19.04
C PHE A 371 -8.85 -20.54 -20.27
N MET A 372 -8.59 -20.02 -21.48
CA MET A 372 -8.77 -20.79 -22.71
C MET A 372 -7.83 -21.99 -22.78
N GLN A 373 -6.59 -21.85 -22.30
CA GLN A 373 -5.65 -22.96 -22.24
C GLN A 373 -6.11 -24.06 -21.28
N ASP A 374 -6.59 -23.70 -20.11
CA ASP A 374 -7.15 -24.62 -19.12
C ASP A 374 -8.37 -25.36 -19.68
N MET A 375 -9.25 -24.64 -20.38
CA MET A 375 -10.42 -25.23 -21.05
C MET A 375 -10.01 -26.18 -22.17
N CYS A 376 -9.03 -25.80 -23.00
CA CYS A 376 -8.50 -26.71 -24.05
C CYS A 376 -7.94 -28.01 -23.45
N GLN A 377 -7.23 -27.91 -22.32
CA GLN A 377 -6.71 -29.10 -21.62
C GLN A 377 -7.84 -29.96 -21.03
N THR A 378 -8.83 -29.33 -20.39
CA THR A 378 -9.98 -30.05 -19.78
C THR A 378 -10.80 -30.83 -20.80
N PHE A 379 -10.98 -30.26 -21.98
CA PHE A 379 -11.75 -30.91 -23.07
C PHE A 379 -10.88 -31.69 -24.04
N ASN A 380 -9.55 -31.58 -23.91
CA ASN A 380 -8.58 -32.18 -24.84
C ASN A 380 -8.84 -31.78 -26.30
N MET A 381 -9.11 -30.52 -26.54
CA MET A 381 -9.48 -29.94 -27.83
C MET A 381 -8.60 -28.74 -28.17
N GLY A 382 -8.41 -28.49 -29.47
CA GLY A 382 -7.80 -27.27 -29.98
C GLY A 382 -8.69 -26.04 -29.69
N ARG A 383 -8.09 -24.83 -29.64
CA ARG A 383 -8.82 -23.59 -29.32
C ARG A 383 -10.00 -23.35 -30.29
N LYS A 384 -9.80 -23.59 -31.59
CA LYS A 384 -10.84 -23.38 -32.59
C LYS A 384 -11.98 -24.40 -32.42
N ASP A 385 -11.62 -25.65 -32.19
CA ASP A 385 -12.61 -26.75 -32.03
C ASP A 385 -13.41 -26.56 -30.76
N LEU A 386 -12.78 -26.09 -29.68
CA LEU A 386 -13.45 -25.76 -28.44
C LEU A 386 -14.48 -24.64 -28.61
N LEU A 387 -14.12 -23.57 -29.31
CA LEU A 387 -15.04 -22.45 -29.61
C LEU A 387 -16.24 -22.93 -30.45
N CYS A 388 -15.99 -23.71 -31.52
CA CYS A 388 -17.05 -24.31 -32.34
C CYS A 388 -17.95 -25.25 -31.53
N TYR A 389 -17.36 -26.05 -30.62
CA TYR A 389 -18.12 -26.93 -29.76
C TYR A 389 -19.09 -26.17 -28.83
N PHE A 390 -18.60 -25.15 -28.13
CA PHE A 390 -19.46 -24.32 -27.24
C PHE A 390 -20.50 -23.51 -28.03
N TYR A 391 -20.14 -23.04 -29.23
CA TYR A 391 -21.08 -22.36 -30.11
C TYR A 391 -22.21 -23.24 -30.55
N ASN A 392 -21.92 -24.47 -31.00
CA ASN A 392 -22.91 -25.46 -31.39
C ASN A 392 -23.79 -25.90 -30.21
N LEU A 393 -23.23 -26.05 -29.03
CA LEU A 393 -24.00 -26.35 -27.81
C LEU A 393 -25.04 -25.26 -27.53
N ARG A 394 -24.67 -24.00 -27.68
CA ARG A 394 -25.59 -22.86 -27.46
C ARG A 394 -26.73 -22.76 -28.48
N GLN A 395 -26.51 -23.27 -29.68
CA GLN A 395 -27.59 -23.33 -30.69
C GLN A 395 -28.64 -24.42 -30.39
N ASN A 396 -28.23 -25.51 -29.76
CA ASN A 396 -29.07 -26.69 -29.56
C ASN A 396 -29.66 -26.80 -28.14
N HIS A 397 -29.10 -26.10 -27.15
CA HIS A 397 -29.47 -26.22 -25.74
C HIS A 397 -29.53 -24.87 -25.06
N SER A 398 -30.35 -24.74 -24.01
CA SER A 398 -30.34 -23.59 -23.16
C SER A 398 -29.04 -23.51 -22.31
N ILE A 399 -28.66 -22.30 -21.85
CA ILE A 399 -27.47 -22.16 -21.00
C ILE A 399 -27.61 -22.97 -19.71
N GLU A 400 -28.82 -23.06 -19.17
CA GLU A 400 -29.11 -23.81 -17.94
C GLU A 400 -28.90 -25.31 -18.14
N ASP A 401 -29.39 -25.88 -19.25
CA ASP A 401 -29.19 -27.29 -19.60
C ASP A 401 -27.69 -27.62 -19.78
N ILE A 402 -26.96 -26.72 -20.43
CA ILE A 402 -25.51 -26.88 -20.64
C ILE A 402 -24.74 -26.88 -19.30
N ILE A 403 -25.11 -26.02 -18.38
CA ILE A 403 -24.52 -25.97 -17.03
C ILE A 403 -24.76 -27.31 -16.33
N GLU A 404 -26.03 -27.79 -16.31
CA GLU A 404 -26.39 -29.03 -15.66
C GLU A 404 -25.68 -30.26 -16.30
N MET A 405 -25.53 -30.27 -17.62
CA MET A 405 -24.81 -31.30 -18.36
C MET A 405 -23.32 -31.36 -17.97
N PHE A 406 -22.68 -30.24 -17.79
CA PHE A 406 -21.25 -30.18 -17.44
C PHE A 406 -21.01 -30.48 -15.96
N GLU A 407 -21.87 -29.97 -15.07
CA GLU A 407 -21.80 -30.27 -13.64
C GLU A 407 -22.00 -31.77 -13.37
N LYS A 408 -22.96 -32.44 -14.03
CA LYS A 408 -23.15 -33.88 -13.93
C LYS A 408 -21.94 -34.70 -14.41
N LYS A 409 -21.20 -34.18 -15.39
CA LYS A 409 -19.98 -34.81 -15.90
C LYS A 409 -18.73 -34.47 -15.11
N GLY A 410 -18.82 -33.53 -14.15
CA GLY A 410 -17.70 -33.08 -13.32
C GLY A 410 -16.54 -32.40 -14.10
N LYS A 411 -16.79 -31.91 -15.33
CA LYS A 411 -15.75 -31.35 -16.19
C LYS A 411 -15.47 -29.89 -15.90
N ILE A 412 -16.51 -29.06 -15.81
CA ILE A 412 -16.42 -27.63 -15.55
C ILE A 412 -17.57 -27.17 -14.66
N ASN A 413 -17.35 -26.09 -13.91
CA ASN A 413 -18.36 -25.53 -13.04
C ASN A 413 -19.21 -24.45 -13.75
N LYS A 414 -20.31 -24.04 -13.11
CA LYS A 414 -21.24 -23.02 -13.60
C LYS A 414 -20.53 -21.71 -13.99
N LEU A 415 -19.58 -21.27 -13.18
CA LEU A 415 -18.88 -20.01 -13.40
C LEU A 415 -17.98 -20.07 -14.63
N GLU A 416 -17.33 -21.19 -14.87
CA GLU A 416 -16.48 -21.41 -16.03
C GLU A 416 -17.32 -21.48 -17.32
N THR A 417 -18.48 -22.13 -17.29
CA THR A 417 -19.42 -22.17 -18.42
C THR A 417 -19.91 -20.77 -18.79
N ILE A 418 -20.34 -19.97 -17.79
CA ILE A 418 -20.77 -18.58 -18.01
C ILE A 418 -19.61 -17.72 -18.53
N ARG A 419 -18.40 -17.90 -18.00
CA ARG A 419 -17.20 -17.18 -18.45
C ARG A 419 -16.87 -17.51 -19.91
N MET A 420 -16.99 -18.77 -20.31
CA MET A 420 -16.77 -19.19 -21.70
C MET A 420 -17.74 -18.51 -22.68
N TYR A 421 -19.02 -18.42 -22.33
CA TYR A 421 -19.99 -17.74 -23.19
C TYR A 421 -19.78 -16.24 -23.25
N ARG A 422 -19.41 -15.58 -22.13
CA ARG A 422 -19.01 -14.16 -22.15
C ARG A 422 -17.78 -13.92 -23.02
N PHE A 423 -16.83 -14.86 -23.00
CA PHE A 423 -15.65 -14.76 -23.88
C PHE A 423 -16.05 -14.88 -25.34
N ILE A 424 -16.92 -15.83 -25.71
CA ILE A 424 -17.44 -15.98 -27.06
C ILE A 424 -18.18 -14.70 -27.49
N ASP A 425 -19.06 -14.16 -26.63
CA ASP A 425 -19.80 -12.92 -26.90
C ASP A 425 -18.88 -11.68 -27.06
N SER A 426 -17.69 -11.68 -26.49
CA SER A 426 -16.70 -10.61 -26.65
C SER A 426 -15.87 -10.71 -27.92
N CYS A 427 -15.88 -11.87 -28.59
CA CYS A 427 -15.18 -12.10 -29.85
C CYS A 427 -16.03 -11.78 -31.10
N TYR A 428 -17.33 -11.63 -30.91
CA TYR A 428 -18.32 -11.23 -31.93
C TYR A 428 -18.88 -9.84 -31.61
#